data_91c85a1ccaa891cc10cfccdc663bdbaf
#
_entry.id   91c85a1ccaa891cc10cfccdc663bdbaf
#
_cell.length_a   1.000
_cell.length_b   1.000
_cell.length_c   1.000
_cell.angle_alpha   90.00
_cell.angle_beta   90.00
_cell.angle_gamma   90.00
#
_symmetry.space_group_name_H-M   'P 1'
#
loop_
_entity.id
_entity.type
_entity.pdbx_description
1 polymer ?
#
loop_
_entity_poly.entity_id
_entity_poly.type
_entity_poly.pdbx_seq_one_letter_code
_entity_poly.pdbx_strand_id
1 'polypeptide(L)'
;MTLFKEKIENREYQNRIFETAKTGNTLVVLPTGLGKTIISAMLVDYRLEKYPSTKALFLAPTKPLANQHYKTFSSLLAVSQGIASGSISSSKRSKIYEESQLIFATPQTIENDMSKNIIDFSNFSLLIVDEAHHTIGNYSYVKIAKAYSEQSFHPLILGLTASPASEREKIKTICSNLQISNVEIRSEDDPDVVPYIQKKYIEEIKVDLPQEMLELANSLKLLISESINELQEIGLLKNVQKSRINK
;
A
#
# COMPACT_ATOMS: atom_id res chain seq x y z
N MET A 1 26.23 8.18 4.86
CA MET A 1 26.29 7.08 5.89
C MET A 1 24.96 6.34 5.78
N THR A 2 24.94 5.06 5.45
CA THR A 2 23.69 4.32 5.27
C THR A 2 22.98 4.10 6.60
N LEU A 3 21.64 4.22 6.60
CA LEU A 3 20.77 3.96 7.75
C LEU A 3 20.40 2.46 7.86
N PHE A 4 20.82 1.63 6.90
CA PHE A 4 20.65 0.19 6.99
C PHE A 4 21.43 -0.40 8.15
N LYS A 5 20.79 -1.27 8.94
CA LYS A 5 21.40 -1.96 10.08
C LYS A 5 22.43 -2.99 9.66
N GLU A 6 22.18 -3.63 8.51
CA GLU A 6 23.04 -4.66 7.93
C GLU A 6 23.22 -4.39 6.44
N LYS A 7 24.32 -4.90 5.86
CA LYS A 7 24.55 -4.80 4.43
C LYS A 7 23.53 -5.68 3.69
N ILE A 8 22.68 -5.05 2.89
CA ILE A 8 21.71 -5.74 2.05
C ILE A 8 22.32 -5.99 0.69
N GLU A 9 22.26 -7.23 0.22
CA GLU A 9 22.60 -7.58 -1.15
C GLU A 9 21.42 -7.22 -2.05
N ASN A 10 21.55 -6.09 -2.75
CA ASN A 10 20.52 -5.62 -3.66
C ASN A 10 20.59 -6.36 -5.00
N ARG A 11 19.46 -6.72 -5.54
CA ARG A 11 19.33 -7.31 -6.87
C ARG A 11 19.44 -6.23 -7.94
N GLU A 12 19.95 -6.58 -9.12
CA GLU A 12 20.20 -5.60 -10.18
C GLU A 12 18.94 -4.81 -10.58
N TYR A 13 17.81 -5.48 -10.77
CA TYR A 13 16.55 -4.81 -11.09
C TYR A 13 16.06 -3.87 -9.97
N GLN A 14 16.31 -4.20 -8.69
CA GLN A 14 15.97 -3.32 -7.56
C GLN A 14 16.79 -2.04 -7.61
N ASN A 15 18.07 -2.13 -7.94
CA ASN A 15 18.93 -0.96 -8.10
C ASN A 15 18.45 -0.08 -9.28
N ARG A 16 18.09 -0.67 -10.42
CA ARG A 16 17.56 0.07 -11.57
C ARG A 16 16.27 0.83 -11.23
N ILE A 17 15.32 0.13 -10.58
CA ILE A 17 14.07 0.75 -10.11
C ILE A 17 14.34 1.87 -9.11
N PHE A 18 15.26 1.66 -8.17
CA PHE A 18 15.68 2.67 -7.20
C PHE A 18 16.27 3.91 -7.88
N GLU A 19 17.16 3.73 -8.88
CA GLU A 19 17.72 4.85 -9.62
C GLU A 19 16.62 5.67 -10.32
N THR A 20 15.65 5.03 -10.96
CA THR A 20 14.48 5.72 -11.51
C THR A 20 13.69 6.46 -10.44
N ALA A 21 13.39 5.79 -9.31
CA ALA A 21 12.59 6.35 -8.23
C ALA A 21 13.23 7.57 -7.54
N LYS A 22 14.54 7.74 -7.60
CA LYS A 22 15.22 8.95 -7.11
C LYS A 22 14.95 10.20 -7.96
N THR A 23 14.58 10.02 -9.23
CA THR A 23 14.49 11.13 -10.20
C THR A 23 13.10 11.79 -10.21
N GLY A 24 12.06 11.13 -9.71
CA GLY A 24 10.71 11.67 -9.70
C GLY A 24 9.66 10.70 -9.16
N ASN A 25 8.45 11.18 -9.05
CA ASN A 25 7.33 10.36 -8.57
C ASN A 25 7.21 9.09 -9.43
N THR A 26 7.31 7.93 -8.81
CA THR A 26 7.44 6.65 -9.52
C THR A 26 6.39 5.64 -9.03
N LEU A 27 5.73 4.97 -9.98
CA LEU A 27 4.93 3.80 -9.74
C LEU A 27 5.76 2.55 -10.04
N VAL A 28 5.88 1.67 -9.05
CA VAL A 28 6.55 0.37 -9.17
C VAL A 28 5.51 -0.74 -9.21
N VAL A 29 5.41 -1.43 -10.33
CA VAL A 29 4.59 -2.62 -10.52
C VAL A 29 5.50 -3.84 -10.47
N LEU A 30 5.43 -4.57 -9.37
CA LEU A 30 6.36 -5.69 -9.11
C LEU A 30 5.62 -6.81 -8.37
N PRO A 31 5.66 -8.07 -8.83
CA PRO A 31 5.03 -9.20 -8.16
C PRO A 31 5.40 -9.30 -6.68
N THR A 32 4.55 -9.99 -5.90
CA THR A 32 4.85 -10.25 -4.48
C THR A 32 6.12 -11.08 -4.32
N GLY A 33 6.90 -10.80 -3.27
CA GLY A 33 8.15 -11.53 -3.01
C GLY A 33 9.38 -11.01 -3.77
N LEU A 34 9.22 -10.08 -4.72
CA LEU A 34 10.34 -9.50 -5.48
C LEU A 34 10.94 -8.25 -4.84
N GLY A 35 10.63 -7.98 -3.57
CA GLY A 35 11.36 -7.00 -2.77
C GLY A 35 10.92 -5.54 -2.92
N LYS A 36 9.63 -5.26 -3.16
CA LYS A 36 9.07 -3.89 -3.08
C LYS A 36 9.47 -3.17 -1.80
N THR A 37 9.49 -3.90 -0.69
CA THR A 37 9.90 -3.37 0.63
C THR A 37 11.37 -2.93 0.65
N ILE A 38 12.26 -3.66 -0.02
CA ILE A 38 13.68 -3.29 -0.10
C ILE A 38 13.86 -2.03 -0.92
N ILE A 39 13.20 -1.91 -2.08
CA ILE A 39 13.25 -0.70 -2.92
C ILE A 39 12.75 0.51 -2.13
N SER A 40 11.66 0.37 -1.39
CA SER A 40 11.14 1.45 -0.56
C SER A 40 12.07 1.80 0.60
N ALA A 41 12.72 0.81 1.24
CA ALA A 41 13.71 1.05 2.29
C ALA A 41 14.95 1.78 1.75
N MET A 42 15.44 1.42 0.55
CA MET A 42 16.52 2.13 -0.13
C MET A 42 16.15 3.60 -0.39
N LEU A 43 14.90 3.86 -0.79
CA LEU A 43 14.45 5.22 -1.05
C LEU A 43 14.28 6.03 0.24
N VAL A 44 13.82 5.40 1.34
CA VAL A 44 13.80 6.04 2.68
C VAL A 44 15.20 6.40 3.12
N ASP A 45 16.16 5.45 3.04
CA ASP A 45 17.58 5.68 3.37
C ASP A 45 18.13 6.88 2.60
N TYR A 46 18.00 6.86 1.28
CA TYR A 46 18.45 7.95 0.40
C TYR A 46 17.83 9.31 0.74
N ARG A 47 16.51 9.35 0.98
CA ARG A 47 15.79 10.62 1.24
C ARG A 47 16.16 11.21 2.58
N LEU A 48 16.23 10.41 3.63
CA LEU A 48 16.60 10.87 4.97
C LEU A 48 18.08 11.21 5.08
N GLU A 49 18.96 10.56 4.30
CA GLU A 49 20.35 10.95 4.21
C GLU A 49 20.53 12.29 3.47
N LYS A 50 19.82 12.46 2.35
CA LYS A 50 19.87 13.69 1.55
C LYS A 50 19.21 14.89 2.25
N TYR A 51 18.19 14.64 3.07
CA TYR A 51 17.42 15.65 3.81
C TYR A 51 17.26 15.22 5.28
N PRO A 52 18.32 15.33 6.12
CA PRO A 52 18.34 14.72 7.46
C PRO A 52 17.24 15.18 8.42
N SER A 53 16.75 16.40 8.24
CA SER A 53 15.67 16.97 9.10
C SER A 53 14.27 16.61 8.63
N THR A 54 14.15 15.81 7.59
CA THR A 54 12.85 15.45 7.01
C THR A 54 12.36 14.10 7.49
N LYS A 55 11.14 13.78 7.08
CA LYS A 55 10.41 12.57 7.45
C LYS A 55 9.93 11.84 6.21
N ALA A 56 9.64 10.54 6.37
CA ALA A 56 8.97 9.72 5.37
C ALA A 56 7.63 9.23 5.92
N LEU A 57 6.59 9.22 5.07
CA LEU A 57 5.28 8.66 5.38
C LEU A 57 5.05 7.42 4.53
N PHE A 58 4.71 6.31 5.18
CA PHE A 58 4.35 5.05 4.55
C PHE A 58 2.86 4.78 4.75
N LEU A 59 2.08 4.81 3.67
CA LEU A 59 0.66 4.49 3.68
C LEU A 59 0.43 3.04 3.30
N ALA A 60 -0.23 2.31 4.18
CA ALA A 60 -0.73 0.95 3.91
C ALA A 60 -2.26 0.91 3.98
N PRO A 61 -2.94 0.10 3.15
CA PRO A 61 -4.41 0.11 3.07
C PRO A 61 -5.11 -0.30 4.36
N THR A 62 -4.43 -1.09 5.19
CA THR A 62 -4.99 -1.57 6.46
C THR A 62 -4.01 -1.47 7.62
N LYS A 63 -4.54 -1.39 8.84
CA LYS A 63 -3.72 -1.35 10.07
C LYS A 63 -2.80 -2.59 10.24
N PRO A 64 -3.24 -3.84 9.96
CA PRO A 64 -2.34 -4.99 9.99
C PRO A 64 -1.15 -4.85 9.05
N LEU A 65 -1.35 -4.37 7.82
CA LEU A 65 -0.28 -4.13 6.86
C LEU A 65 0.67 -3.01 7.31
N ALA A 66 0.14 -1.91 7.84
CA ALA A 66 0.98 -0.85 8.43
C ALA A 66 1.87 -1.40 9.55
N ASN A 67 1.32 -2.24 10.45
CA ASN A 67 2.08 -2.90 11.51
C ASN A 67 3.14 -3.88 10.97
N GLN A 68 2.83 -4.62 9.90
CA GLN A 68 3.76 -5.53 9.25
C GLN A 68 4.95 -4.75 8.66
N HIS A 69 4.68 -3.68 7.92
CA HIS A 69 5.72 -2.83 7.38
C HIS A 69 6.57 -2.19 8.47
N TYR A 70 5.96 -1.64 9.52
CA TYR A 70 6.69 -1.12 10.68
C TYR A 70 7.70 -2.14 11.24
N LYS A 71 7.27 -3.39 11.48
CA LYS A 71 8.17 -4.44 11.99
C LYS A 71 9.31 -4.72 11.01
N THR A 72 9.01 -4.84 9.72
CA THR A 72 10.02 -5.09 8.70
C THR A 72 11.02 -3.95 8.60
N PHE A 73 10.56 -2.71 8.54
CA PHE A 73 11.46 -1.56 8.47
C PHE A 73 12.25 -1.36 9.76
N SER A 74 11.68 -1.70 10.93
CA SER A 74 12.41 -1.69 12.20
C SER A 74 13.57 -2.68 12.24
N SER A 75 13.50 -3.78 11.50
CA SER A 75 14.64 -4.69 11.34
C SER A 75 15.65 -4.19 10.30
N LEU A 76 15.21 -3.44 9.29
CA LEU A 76 16.07 -3.00 8.19
C LEU A 76 16.83 -1.69 8.48
N LEU A 77 16.14 -0.69 9.04
CA LEU A 77 16.65 0.68 9.14
C LEU A 77 16.84 1.13 10.59
N ALA A 78 17.94 1.84 10.84
CA ALA A 78 18.29 2.46 12.12
C ALA A 78 17.75 3.90 12.18
N VAL A 79 16.42 4.07 12.03
CA VAL A 79 15.73 5.36 12.12
C VAL A 79 14.62 5.30 13.17
N SER A 80 14.26 6.46 13.74
CA SER A 80 13.10 6.53 14.63
C SER A 80 11.81 6.27 13.84
N GLN A 81 10.98 5.34 14.32
CA GLN A 81 9.79 4.89 13.59
C GLN A 81 8.56 4.94 14.48
N GLY A 82 7.42 5.27 13.89
CA GLY A 82 6.15 5.33 14.58
C GLY A 82 4.98 4.83 13.77
N ILE A 83 3.93 4.36 14.45
CA ILE A 83 2.66 3.96 13.83
C ILE A 83 1.56 4.91 14.26
N ALA A 84 1.02 5.67 13.31
CA ALA A 84 -0.17 6.49 13.52
C ALA A 84 -1.41 5.67 13.17
N SER A 85 -2.26 5.42 14.16
CA SER A 85 -3.47 4.60 14.02
C SER A 85 -4.67 5.32 14.61
N GLY A 86 -5.84 5.13 14.01
CA GLY A 86 -7.10 5.68 14.49
C GLY A 86 -7.51 5.22 15.92
N SER A 87 -6.92 4.12 16.41
CA SER A 87 -7.11 3.66 17.80
C SER A 87 -6.27 4.41 18.83
N ILE A 88 -5.38 5.31 18.40
CA ILE A 88 -4.52 6.13 19.25
C ILE A 88 -5.10 7.55 19.29
N SER A 89 -5.06 8.22 20.46
CA SER A 89 -5.56 9.59 20.59
C SER A 89 -4.79 10.57 19.69
N SER A 90 -5.44 11.64 19.27
CA SER A 90 -4.83 12.68 18.41
C SER A 90 -3.56 13.28 19.00
N SER A 91 -3.53 13.52 20.33
CA SER A 91 -2.35 14.04 21.01
C SER A 91 -1.15 13.09 20.98
N LYS A 92 -1.40 11.77 21.08
CA LYS A 92 -0.33 10.77 20.92
C LYS A 92 0.14 10.66 19.47
N ARG A 93 -0.77 10.80 18.49
CA ARG A 93 -0.36 10.81 17.08
C ARG A 93 0.48 12.03 16.72
N SER A 94 0.14 13.21 17.26
CA SER A 94 0.96 14.44 17.10
C SER A 94 2.41 14.17 17.55
N LYS A 95 2.60 13.57 18.73
CA LYS A 95 3.93 13.17 19.20
C LYS A 95 4.64 12.21 18.27
N ILE A 96 3.93 11.21 17.70
CA ILE A 96 4.50 10.29 16.72
C ILE A 96 4.99 11.06 15.48
N TYR A 97 4.19 12.03 14.98
CA TYR A 97 4.60 12.86 13.85
C TYR A 97 5.81 13.75 14.17
N GLU A 98 5.96 14.18 15.40
CA GLU A 98 7.09 15.00 15.85
C GLU A 98 8.37 14.19 16.02
N GLU A 99 8.30 13.04 16.70
CA GLU A 99 9.45 12.28 17.17
C GLU A 99 9.97 11.24 16.17
N SER A 100 9.15 10.83 15.19
CA SER A 100 9.52 9.76 14.24
C SER A 100 9.99 10.33 12.90
N GLN A 101 11.03 9.72 12.34
CA GLN A 101 11.51 10.00 10.98
C GLN A 101 10.76 9.20 9.91
N LEU A 102 10.28 7.99 10.26
CA LEU A 102 9.49 7.14 9.38
C LEU A 102 8.17 6.79 10.06
N ILE A 103 7.07 7.21 9.45
CA ILE A 103 5.72 7.05 10.00
C ILE A 103 4.92 6.07 9.14
N PHE A 104 4.26 5.10 9.76
CA PHE A 104 3.35 4.16 9.12
C PHE A 104 1.92 4.48 9.51
N ALA A 105 1.02 4.54 8.54
CA ALA A 105 -0.39 4.86 8.78
C ALA A 105 -1.31 4.28 7.72
N THR A 106 -2.62 4.30 8.00
CA THR A 106 -3.64 4.11 6.96
C THR A 106 -4.07 5.47 6.40
N PRO A 107 -4.51 5.52 5.12
CA PRO A 107 -4.98 6.76 4.49
C PRO A 107 -6.06 7.48 5.28
N GLN A 108 -7.02 6.73 5.84
CA GLN A 108 -8.11 7.31 6.63
C GLN A 108 -7.61 8.01 7.90
N THR A 109 -6.57 7.46 8.53
CA THR A 109 -5.97 8.11 9.71
C THR A 109 -5.32 9.43 9.35
N ILE A 110 -4.54 9.45 8.25
CA ILE A 110 -3.87 10.66 7.78
C ILE A 110 -4.87 11.70 7.29
N GLU A 111 -5.90 11.32 6.52
CA GLU A 111 -6.95 12.25 6.08
C GLU A 111 -7.66 12.91 7.26
N ASN A 112 -8.00 12.14 8.30
CA ASN A 112 -8.60 12.67 9.51
C ASN A 112 -7.66 13.63 10.27
N ASP A 113 -6.36 13.33 10.30
CA ASP A 113 -5.37 14.17 10.98
C ASP A 113 -5.05 15.45 10.18
N MET A 114 -5.08 15.38 8.85
CA MET A 114 -5.04 16.56 7.98
C MET A 114 -6.22 17.51 8.24
N SER A 115 -7.43 16.95 8.29
CA SER A 115 -8.65 17.76 8.52
C SER A 115 -8.68 18.46 9.88
N LYS A 116 -7.89 17.96 10.84
CA LYS A 116 -7.74 18.53 12.19
C LYS A 116 -6.45 19.34 12.38
N ASN A 117 -5.69 19.56 11.32
CA ASN A 117 -4.37 20.20 11.35
C ASN A 117 -3.39 19.57 12.37
N ILE A 118 -3.45 18.25 12.53
CA ILE A 118 -2.55 17.49 13.42
C ILE A 118 -1.25 17.13 12.70
N ILE A 119 -1.30 16.94 11.39
CA ILE A 119 -0.14 16.66 10.53
C ILE A 119 0.09 17.79 9.56
N ASP A 120 1.34 18.18 9.39
CA ASP A 120 1.84 19.13 8.39
C ASP A 120 2.91 18.41 7.54
N PHE A 121 2.77 18.45 6.22
CA PHE A 121 3.68 17.78 5.31
C PHE A 121 4.92 18.59 4.92
N SER A 122 5.10 19.81 5.38
CA SER A 122 6.22 20.67 5.00
C SER A 122 7.59 19.96 5.14
N ASN A 123 7.78 19.22 6.21
CA ASN A 123 9.01 18.49 6.52
C ASN A 123 9.00 17.01 6.10
N PHE A 124 8.06 16.59 5.26
CA PHE A 124 8.08 15.22 4.71
C PHE A 124 8.74 15.23 3.33
N SER A 125 9.80 14.45 3.14
CA SER A 125 10.50 14.36 1.86
C SER A 125 10.13 13.13 1.04
N LEU A 126 9.36 12.20 1.60
CA LEU A 126 8.94 10.98 0.91
C LEU A 126 7.53 10.56 1.36
N LEU A 127 6.69 10.26 0.37
CA LEU A 127 5.40 9.59 0.55
C LEU A 127 5.47 8.24 -0.17
N ILE A 128 5.29 7.15 0.58
CA ILE A 128 5.18 5.80 0.02
C ILE A 128 3.72 5.35 0.12
N VAL A 129 3.17 4.89 -0.99
CA VAL A 129 1.82 4.36 -1.09
C VAL A 129 1.89 2.89 -1.46
N ASP A 130 1.69 2.03 -0.47
CA ASP A 130 1.60 0.59 -0.71
C ASP A 130 0.22 0.21 -1.25
N GLU A 131 0.20 -0.84 -2.07
CA GLU A 131 -0.98 -1.29 -2.81
C GLU A 131 -1.66 -0.13 -3.57
N ALA A 132 -0.87 0.61 -4.34
CA ALA A 132 -1.28 1.83 -5.04
C ALA A 132 -2.53 1.68 -5.93
N HIS A 133 -2.91 0.45 -6.30
CA HIS A 133 -4.18 0.18 -7.00
C HIS A 133 -5.41 0.57 -6.18
N HIS A 134 -5.31 0.63 -4.85
CA HIS A 134 -6.37 1.14 -3.97
C HIS A 134 -6.61 2.65 -4.09
N THR A 135 -5.78 3.40 -4.81
CA THR A 135 -6.04 4.82 -5.09
C THR A 135 -7.22 5.02 -6.05
N ILE A 136 -7.60 3.98 -6.79
CA ILE A 136 -8.77 4.01 -7.68
C ILE A 136 -10.04 3.94 -6.82
N GLY A 137 -10.87 5.00 -6.90
CA GLY A 137 -12.11 5.10 -6.12
C GLY A 137 -11.93 5.41 -4.63
N ASN A 138 -10.70 5.61 -4.16
CA ASN A 138 -10.42 6.00 -2.78
C ASN A 138 -9.86 7.42 -2.71
N TYR A 139 -10.74 8.37 -2.39
CA TYR A 139 -10.42 9.79 -2.35
C TYR A 139 -9.40 10.16 -1.26
N SER A 140 -9.25 9.38 -0.18
CA SER A 140 -8.27 9.68 0.88
C SER A 140 -6.84 9.71 0.35
N TYR A 141 -6.45 8.73 -0.46
CA TYR A 141 -5.12 8.69 -1.08
C TYR A 141 -4.86 9.91 -1.97
N VAL A 142 -5.85 10.29 -2.80
CA VAL A 142 -5.74 11.42 -3.73
C VAL A 142 -5.58 12.73 -2.98
N LYS A 143 -6.38 12.94 -1.93
CA LYS A 143 -6.29 14.13 -1.08
C LYS A 143 -4.94 14.25 -0.39
N ILE A 144 -4.43 13.11 0.15
CA ILE A 144 -3.13 13.08 0.82
C ILE A 144 -2.00 13.38 -0.17
N ALA A 145 -1.99 12.71 -1.34
CA ALA A 145 -0.97 12.93 -2.36
C ALA A 145 -0.93 14.39 -2.83
N LYS A 146 -2.10 15.00 -3.03
CA LYS A 146 -2.23 16.41 -3.41
C LYS A 146 -1.69 17.32 -2.31
N ALA A 147 -2.18 17.19 -1.07
CA ALA A 147 -1.74 18.02 0.04
C ALA A 147 -0.24 17.88 0.32
N TYR A 148 0.28 16.66 0.25
CA TYR A 148 1.70 16.39 0.39
C TYR A 148 2.52 17.09 -0.70
N SER A 149 2.11 17.01 -1.97
CA SER A 149 2.83 17.66 -3.07
C SER A 149 2.80 19.18 -2.99
N GLU A 150 1.72 19.76 -2.45
CA GLU A 150 1.58 21.21 -2.29
C GLU A 150 2.33 21.76 -1.06
N GLN A 151 2.45 21.00 0.02
CA GLN A 151 3.03 21.46 1.28
C GLN A 151 4.51 21.11 1.44
N SER A 152 4.94 19.97 0.91
CA SER A 152 6.30 19.47 1.11
C SER A 152 7.34 20.35 0.41
N PHE A 153 8.44 20.65 1.13
CA PHE A 153 9.59 21.36 0.53
C PHE A 153 10.40 20.48 -0.44
N HIS A 154 10.30 19.16 -0.29
CA HIS A 154 11.04 18.18 -1.09
C HIS A 154 10.15 17.01 -1.47
N PRO A 155 9.06 17.21 -2.24
CA PRO A 155 8.11 16.15 -2.51
C PRO A 155 8.71 15.05 -3.39
N LEU A 156 8.44 13.78 -3.01
CA LEU A 156 8.70 12.61 -3.80
C LEU A 156 7.68 11.53 -3.43
N ILE A 157 7.01 10.92 -4.42
CA ILE A 157 6.01 9.89 -4.21
C ILE A 157 6.48 8.58 -4.82
N LEU A 158 6.40 7.49 -4.04
CA LEU A 158 6.61 6.13 -4.49
C LEU A 158 5.30 5.33 -4.35
N GLY A 159 4.70 4.96 -5.46
CA GLY A 159 3.58 4.02 -5.48
C GLY A 159 4.09 2.60 -5.68
N LEU A 160 3.58 1.65 -4.89
CA LEU A 160 3.93 0.23 -4.99
C LEU A 160 2.67 -0.58 -5.26
N THR A 161 2.71 -1.51 -6.19
CA THR A 161 1.61 -2.47 -6.41
C THR A 161 2.13 -3.81 -6.90
N ALA A 162 1.46 -4.90 -6.52
CA ALA A 162 1.76 -6.24 -7.01
C ALA A 162 0.92 -6.61 -8.23
N SER A 163 -0.23 -5.98 -8.38
CA SER A 163 -1.12 -6.28 -9.49
C SER A 163 -0.58 -5.65 -10.77
N PRO A 164 -0.19 -6.45 -11.78
CA PRO A 164 -0.06 -5.90 -13.10
C PRO A 164 -1.46 -5.40 -13.45
N ALA A 165 -1.62 -4.10 -13.51
CA ALA A 165 -2.85 -3.56 -14.06
C ALA A 165 -2.90 -4.04 -15.51
N SER A 166 -3.61 -5.13 -15.75
CA SER A 166 -3.84 -5.69 -17.09
C SER A 166 -4.54 -4.69 -18.01
N GLU A 167 -4.94 -3.56 -17.45
CA GLU A 167 -5.59 -2.46 -18.12
C GLU A 167 -4.73 -1.20 -18.00
N ARG A 168 -4.16 -0.76 -19.12
CA ARG A 168 -3.41 0.50 -19.23
C ARG A 168 -4.15 1.69 -18.60
N GLU A 169 -5.48 1.68 -18.65
CA GLU A 169 -6.33 2.73 -18.09
C GLU A 169 -6.24 2.79 -16.55
N LYS A 170 -6.10 1.65 -15.87
CA LYS A 170 -5.91 1.64 -14.42
C LYS A 170 -4.56 2.23 -14.03
N ILE A 171 -3.50 1.90 -14.76
CA ILE A 171 -2.18 2.52 -14.53
C ILE A 171 -2.25 4.03 -14.72
N LYS A 172 -2.88 4.51 -15.79
CA LYS A 172 -3.07 5.96 -16.03
C LYS A 172 -3.82 6.62 -14.88
N THR A 173 -4.87 5.99 -14.38
CA THR A 173 -5.65 6.52 -13.25
C THR A 173 -4.80 6.59 -11.98
N ILE A 174 -4.02 5.56 -11.65
CA ILE A 174 -3.10 5.57 -10.50
C ILE A 174 -2.05 6.67 -10.68
N CYS A 175 -1.47 6.80 -11.87
CA CYS A 175 -0.48 7.83 -12.18
C CYS A 175 -1.05 9.24 -12.00
N SER A 176 -2.27 9.48 -12.49
CA SER A 176 -2.95 10.75 -12.28
C SER A 176 -3.23 11.03 -10.81
N ASN A 177 -3.74 10.04 -10.07
CA ASN A 177 -4.11 10.18 -8.66
C ASN A 177 -2.90 10.45 -7.75
N LEU A 178 -1.74 9.91 -8.07
CA LEU A 178 -0.50 10.06 -7.31
C LEU A 178 0.52 11.00 -7.96
N GLN A 179 0.15 11.70 -9.04
CA GLN A 179 1.05 12.61 -9.77
C GLN A 179 2.36 11.91 -10.20
N ILE A 180 2.26 10.66 -10.66
CA ILE A 180 3.40 9.84 -11.07
C ILE A 180 3.92 10.29 -12.44
N SER A 181 5.24 10.44 -12.53
CA SER A 181 5.96 10.76 -13.77
C SER A 181 6.68 9.54 -14.39
N ASN A 182 7.09 8.58 -13.56
CA ASN A 182 7.83 7.41 -13.99
C ASN A 182 7.07 6.12 -13.63
N VAL A 183 7.13 5.12 -14.52
CA VAL A 183 6.51 3.81 -14.27
C VAL A 183 7.55 2.72 -14.52
N GLU A 184 7.83 1.93 -13.49
CA GLU A 184 8.71 0.77 -13.54
C GLU A 184 7.86 -0.50 -13.39
N ILE A 185 7.90 -1.35 -14.40
CA ILE A 185 7.15 -2.61 -14.42
C ILE A 185 8.14 -3.75 -14.58
N ARG A 186 8.02 -4.77 -13.73
CA ARG A 186 8.74 -6.04 -13.88
C ARG A 186 7.77 -7.18 -13.65
N SER A 187 7.93 -8.21 -14.48
CA SER A 187 7.25 -9.52 -14.36
C SER A 187 8.23 -10.59 -13.84
N GLU A 188 7.70 -11.75 -13.52
CA GLU A 188 8.54 -12.90 -13.14
C GLU A 188 9.37 -13.42 -14.33
N ASP A 189 8.97 -13.10 -15.57
CA ASP A 189 9.63 -13.55 -16.81
C ASP A 189 10.70 -12.55 -17.32
N ASP A 190 10.83 -11.39 -16.69
CA ASP A 190 11.83 -10.41 -17.13
C ASP A 190 13.26 -10.92 -16.93
N PRO A 191 14.16 -10.75 -17.91
CA PRO A 191 15.52 -11.32 -17.86
C PRO A 191 16.34 -10.90 -16.63
N ASP A 192 16.10 -9.69 -16.10
CA ASP A 192 16.78 -9.18 -14.91
C ASP A 192 16.14 -9.65 -13.59
N VAL A 193 14.98 -10.31 -13.65
CA VAL A 193 14.23 -10.87 -12.51
C VAL A 193 14.38 -12.39 -12.42
N VAL A 194 14.34 -13.11 -13.55
CA VAL A 194 14.43 -14.57 -13.64
C VAL A 194 15.51 -15.20 -12.73
N PRO A 195 16.76 -14.66 -12.62
CA PRO A 195 17.79 -15.25 -11.78
C PRO A 195 17.43 -15.30 -10.28
N TYR A 196 16.45 -14.52 -9.85
CA TYR A 196 16.05 -14.38 -8.44
C TYR A 196 14.72 -15.05 -8.14
N ILE A 197 14.07 -15.66 -9.14
CA ILE A 197 12.80 -16.38 -8.94
C ILE A 197 13.09 -17.74 -8.32
N GLN A 198 12.49 -17.99 -7.18
CA GLN A 198 12.46 -19.33 -6.61
C GLN A 198 11.38 -20.16 -7.31
N LYS A 199 11.72 -21.35 -7.77
CA LYS A 199 10.74 -22.28 -8.33
C LYS A 199 9.69 -22.60 -7.27
N LYS A 200 8.46 -22.19 -7.52
CA LYS A 200 7.31 -22.55 -6.68
C LYS A 200 6.79 -23.90 -7.14
N TYR A 201 6.77 -24.87 -6.25
CA TYR A 201 6.02 -26.12 -6.46
C TYR A 201 4.64 -25.89 -5.84
N ILE A 202 3.61 -25.91 -6.66
CA ILE A 202 2.22 -25.79 -6.21
C ILE A 202 1.65 -27.20 -6.22
N GLU A 203 1.28 -27.71 -5.04
CA GLU A 203 0.52 -28.93 -4.88
C GLU A 203 -0.93 -28.53 -4.57
N GLU A 204 -1.86 -28.88 -5.46
CA GLU A 204 -3.28 -28.62 -5.26
C GLU A 204 -3.88 -29.79 -4.46
N ILE A 205 -4.19 -29.57 -3.21
CA ILE A 205 -4.90 -30.53 -2.37
C ILE A 205 -6.38 -30.16 -2.37
N LYS A 206 -7.19 -30.98 -3.04
CA LYS A 206 -8.67 -30.84 -2.99
C LYS A 206 -9.18 -31.54 -1.74
N VAL A 207 -9.84 -30.75 -0.89
CA VAL A 207 -10.50 -31.27 0.31
C VAL A 207 -11.99 -31.04 0.15
N ASP A 208 -12.76 -32.11 0.19
CA ASP A 208 -14.21 -32.00 0.19
C ASP A 208 -14.71 -31.49 1.54
N LEU A 209 -15.66 -30.57 1.50
CA LEU A 209 -16.28 -30.07 2.72
C LEU A 209 -17.13 -31.18 3.37
N PRO A 210 -17.09 -31.32 4.71
CA PRO A 210 -17.99 -32.20 5.43
C PRO A 210 -19.45 -31.90 5.09
N GLN A 211 -20.29 -32.95 5.08
CA GLN A 211 -21.68 -32.84 4.64
C GLN A 211 -22.48 -31.84 5.48
N GLU A 212 -22.22 -31.79 6.80
CA GLU A 212 -22.83 -30.84 7.71
C GLU A 212 -22.53 -29.37 7.34
N MET A 213 -21.30 -29.08 6.88
CA MET A 213 -20.92 -27.75 6.40
C MET A 213 -21.61 -27.39 5.08
N LEU A 214 -21.79 -28.36 4.18
CA LEU A 214 -22.52 -28.15 2.93
C LEU A 214 -24.01 -27.87 3.20
N GLU A 215 -24.63 -28.60 4.14
CA GLU A 215 -26.01 -28.40 4.56
C GLU A 215 -26.20 -27.03 5.21
N LEU A 216 -25.28 -26.62 6.10
CA LEU A 216 -25.30 -25.31 6.71
C LEU A 216 -25.15 -24.18 5.66
N ALA A 217 -24.20 -24.34 4.73
CA ALA A 217 -23.98 -23.37 3.66
C ALA A 217 -25.22 -23.23 2.74
N ASN A 218 -25.89 -24.34 2.44
CA ASN A 218 -27.11 -24.34 1.65
C ASN A 218 -28.30 -23.69 2.39
N SER A 219 -28.45 -23.96 3.68
CA SER A 219 -29.44 -23.33 4.53
C SER A 219 -29.27 -21.81 4.61
N LEU A 220 -28.03 -21.34 4.78
CA LEU A 220 -27.71 -19.91 4.76
C LEU A 220 -27.99 -19.26 3.41
N LYS A 221 -27.67 -19.94 2.30
CA LYS A 221 -27.99 -19.45 0.95
C LYS A 221 -29.50 -19.32 0.72
N LEU A 222 -30.28 -20.25 1.22
CA LEU A 222 -31.77 -20.20 1.15
C LEU A 222 -32.31 -18.99 1.92
N LEU A 223 -31.87 -18.81 3.18
CA LEU A 223 -32.29 -17.67 4.02
C LEU A 223 -31.93 -16.32 3.37
N ILE A 224 -30.74 -16.20 2.82
CA ILE A 224 -30.32 -14.99 2.11
C ILE A 224 -31.19 -14.76 0.88
N SER A 225 -31.50 -15.81 0.12
CA SER A 225 -32.34 -15.70 -1.08
C SER A 225 -33.79 -15.30 -0.73
N GLU A 226 -34.34 -15.84 0.33
CA GLU A 226 -35.67 -15.49 0.85
C GLU A 226 -35.72 -14.03 1.28
N SER A 227 -34.74 -13.60 2.11
CA SER A 227 -34.67 -12.21 2.56
C SER A 227 -34.51 -11.22 1.39
N ILE A 228 -33.74 -11.57 0.36
CA ILE A 228 -33.60 -10.74 -0.84
C ILE A 228 -34.92 -10.65 -1.61
N ASN A 229 -35.63 -11.76 -1.77
CA ASN A 229 -36.92 -11.77 -2.46
C ASN A 229 -37.94 -10.91 -1.71
N GLU A 230 -38.04 -11.03 -0.38
CA GLU A 230 -38.91 -10.18 0.44
C GLU A 230 -38.55 -8.68 0.26
N LEU A 231 -37.25 -8.32 0.29
CA LEU A 231 -36.81 -6.92 0.08
C LEU A 231 -37.12 -6.41 -1.34
N GLN A 232 -37.14 -7.30 -2.34
CA GLN A 232 -37.57 -6.96 -3.71
C GLN A 232 -39.09 -6.77 -3.81
N GLU A 233 -39.88 -7.63 -3.16
CA GLU A 233 -41.33 -7.53 -3.17
C GLU A 233 -41.85 -6.24 -2.52
N ILE A 234 -41.21 -5.78 -1.45
CA ILE A 234 -41.55 -4.50 -0.80
C ILE A 234 -40.86 -3.28 -1.47
N GLY A 235 -40.18 -3.47 -2.60
CA GLY A 235 -39.60 -2.40 -3.43
C GLY A 235 -38.34 -1.72 -2.87
N LEU A 236 -37.76 -2.26 -1.81
CA LEU A 236 -36.54 -1.70 -1.20
C LEU A 236 -35.25 -2.09 -1.96
N LEU A 237 -35.26 -3.17 -2.74
CA LEU A 237 -34.16 -3.61 -3.60
C LEU A 237 -34.58 -3.66 -5.06
N LYS A 238 -33.93 -2.87 -5.92
CA LYS A 238 -34.04 -3.00 -7.38
C LYS A 238 -33.12 -4.15 -7.83
N ASN A 239 -33.61 -5.00 -8.74
CA ASN A 239 -32.94 -6.17 -9.34
C ASN A 239 -31.41 -6.25 -9.11
N VAL A 240 -30.99 -6.95 -8.06
CA VAL A 240 -29.60 -7.30 -7.83
C VAL A 240 -29.30 -8.58 -8.58
N GLN A 241 -28.37 -8.55 -9.53
CA GLN A 241 -27.88 -9.76 -10.18
C GLN A 241 -27.33 -10.72 -9.12
N LYS A 242 -27.89 -11.93 -9.02
CA LYS A 242 -27.51 -13.00 -8.06
C LYS A 242 -25.98 -13.31 -8.04
N SER A 243 -25.23 -12.94 -9.06
CA SER A 243 -23.77 -13.13 -9.18
C SER A 243 -22.92 -12.23 -8.27
N ARG A 244 -23.48 -11.17 -7.65
CA ARG A 244 -22.74 -10.25 -6.76
C ARG A 244 -22.77 -10.64 -5.28
N ILE A 245 -23.55 -11.65 -4.91
CA ILE A 245 -23.73 -12.09 -3.51
C ILE A 245 -22.75 -13.19 -3.12
N ASN A 246 -22.04 -13.78 -4.11
CA ASN A 246 -21.10 -14.88 -3.92
C ASN A 246 -19.61 -14.45 -4.01
N LYS A 247 -19.31 -13.19 -3.73
CA LYS A 247 -17.92 -12.73 -3.61
C LYS A 247 -17.60 -12.27 -2.20
#